data_13830063f44bd504dadcc86568aef8df
#
_entry.id   13830063f44bd504dadcc86568aef8df
#
_cell.length_a   1.000
_cell.length_b   1.000
_cell.length_c   1.000
_cell.angle_alpha   90.00
_cell.angle_beta   90.00
_cell.angle_gamma   90.00
#
_symmetry.space_group_name_H-M   'P 1'
#
loop_
_entity.id
_entity.type
_entity.pdbx_description
1 polymer ?
#
loop_
_entity_poly.entity_id
_entity_poly.type
_entity_poly.pdbx_seq_one_letter_code
_entity_poly.pdbx_strand_id
1 'polypeptide(L)'
;MKIAFLTSEYPHPKANFAAGIGTSIMNLSIELVKQGHQVSVILYGQDNDETFSDNEISFYKIKNIKFKGLSRYLTQKKIQQLINNLVSDGKIEIIEAADWTGITSNIKLNCPIVIKLHGTDTYFCHLDNRPVKFINKLREKRALKRADGRLSVSSFVAEVTKKIFSLSNDFKVVPNGINLEKFTSDYSSLNTNQNYILYFGTLIRKKGLFELTSIFNEVYEVNKEVKLLLVGRDASDILTKNKSTWEIMKSQFDKEVLRNVEYIGSVSYQEINKYIQNATVCVFPSFAEALPVSWIEAMALRKAIIASNVGWAKEIIDDDVNGFLVHPKDHKTYANKILELLDNCKKRNDFGEKARKKVEEIFSIEIVAKQNVDYYKKVLERKK
;
A
#
# COMPACT_ATOMS: atom_id res chain seq x y z
N MET A 1 17.56 14.16 12.97
CA MET A 1 17.67 12.72 13.32
C MET A 1 18.26 11.96 12.15
N LYS A 2 18.91 10.82 12.44
CA LYS A 2 19.49 9.92 11.43
C LYS A 2 18.65 8.64 11.39
N ILE A 3 17.74 8.58 10.41
CA ILE A 3 16.69 7.57 10.32
C ILE A 3 17.03 6.59 9.21
N ALA A 4 16.88 5.28 9.46
CA ALA A 4 17.05 4.27 8.43
C ALA A 4 15.78 3.46 8.22
N PHE A 5 15.52 3.06 6.97
CA PHE A 5 14.45 2.15 6.59
C PHE A 5 15.04 0.81 6.13
N LEU A 6 14.56 -0.30 6.69
CA LEU A 6 14.91 -1.65 6.25
C LEU A 6 13.75 -2.27 5.47
N THR A 7 13.92 -2.44 4.18
CA THR A 7 12.88 -2.93 3.25
C THR A 7 13.48 -3.82 2.16
N SER A 8 12.64 -4.64 1.51
CA SER A 8 13.02 -5.41 0.31
C SER A 8 12.69 -4.69 -0.99
N GLU A 9 11.94 -3.58 -0.92
CA GLU A 9 11.38 -2.89 -2.08
C GLU A 9 11.51 -1.37 -1.97
N TYR A 10 11.76 -0.73 -3.11
CA TYR A 10 11.79 0.72 -3.23
C TYR A 10 11.66 1.10 -4.72
N PRO A 11 10.87 2.10 -5.11
CA PRO A 11 10.71 2.51 -6.50
C PRO A 11 11.90 3.34 -6.98
N HIS A 12 12.99 2.65 -7.31
CA HIS A 12 14.22 3.23 -7.85
C HIS A 12 14.78 2.32 -8.96
N PRO A 13 15.34 2.86 -10.08
CA PRO A 13 15.85 2.07 -11.19
C PRO A 13 16.90 1.01 -10.80
N LYS A 14 17.66 1.27 -9.75
CA LYS A 14 18.67 0.32 -9.22
C LYS A 14 18.11 -0.71 -8.26
N ALA A 15 16.84 -0.65 -7.88
CA ALA A 15 16.19 -1.63 -6.99
C ALA A 15 15.47 -2.70 -7.81
N ASN A 16 15.51 -3.95 -7.34
CA ASN A 16 14.95 -5.08 -8.08
C ASN A 16 13.41 -5.11 -8.08
N PHE A 17 12.79 -4.48 -7.10
CA PHE A 17 11.35 -4.61 -6.89
C PHE A 17 10.75 -3.35 -6.27
N ALA A 18 9.55 -2.99 -6.71
CA ALA A 18 8.75 -1.91 -6.15
C ALA A 18 7.29 -2.35 -5.98
N ALA A 19 6.70 -2.03 -4.83
CA ALA A 19 5.28 -2.20 -4.54
C ALA A 19 4.84 -1.14 -3.50
N GLY A 20 3.68 -1.32 -2.90
CA GLY A 20 3.07 -0.31 -2.03
C GLY A 20 3.88 0.08 -0.80
N ILE A 21 4.59 -0.87 -0.18
CA ILE A 21 5.48 -0.58 0.96
C ILE A 21 6.62 0.33 0.52
N GLY A 22 7.28 -0.01 -0.61
CA GLY A 22 8.37 0.79 -1.16
C GLY A 22 7.95 2.21 -1.52
N THR A 23 6.76 2.37 -2.12
CA THR A 23 6.20 3.69 -2.44
C THR A 23 5.93 4.51 -1.17
N SER A 24 5.39 3.90 -0.12
CA SER A 24 5.15 4.56 1.17
C SER A 24 6.47 5.01 1.81
N ILE A 25 7.50 4.14 1.81
CA ILE A 25 8.83 4.47 2.33
C ILE A 25 9.48 5.59 1.51
N MET A 26 9.35 5.56 0.18
CA MET A 26 9.88 6.61 -0.68
C MET A 26 9.28 7.98 -0.35
N ASN A 27 7.94 8.05 -0.29
CA ASN A 27 7.27 9.30 0.02
C ASN A 27 7.71 9.84 1.39
N LEU A 28 7.76 8.96 2.40
CA LEU A 28 8.21 9.33 3.75
C LEU A 28 9.69 9.74 3.78
N SER A 29 10.56 9.03 3.07
CA SER A 29 12.01 9.33 3.01
C SER A 29 12.27 10.72 2.42
N ILE A 30 11.62 11.04 1.30
CA ILE A 30 11.76 12.35 0.63
C ILE A 30 11.29 13.47 1.57
N GLU A 31 10.16 13.28 2.23
CA GLU A 31 9.61 14.29 3.14
C GLU A 31 10.49 14.49 4.38
N LEU A 32 11.03 13.40 4.95
CA LEU A 32 11.96 13.49 6.07
C LEU A 32 13.23 14.25 5.72
N VAL A 33 13.77 14.09 4.50
CA VAL A 33 14.90 14.88 4.00
C VAL A 33 14.52 16.36 3.90
N LYS A 34 13.35 16.69 3.33
CA LYS A 34 12.83 18.07 3.29
C LYS A 34 12.72 18.69 4.70
N GLN A 35 12.40 17.89 5.71
CA GLN A 35 12.33 18.31 7.13
C GLN A 35 13.70 18.34 7.83
N GLY A 36 14.81 18.19 7.10
CA GLY A 36 16.18 18.29 7.61
C GLY A 36 16.68 17.04 8.35
N HIS A 37 16.09 15.88 8.10
CA HIS A 37 16.56 14.61 8.64
C HIS A 37 17.52 13.91 7.66
N GLN A 38 18.51 13.20 8.17
CA GLN A 38 19.36 12.32 7.37
C GLN A 38 18.67 10.97 7.22
N VAL A 39 18.49 10.52 5.98
CA VAL A 39 17.75 9.29 5.67
C VAL A 39 18.64 8.27 4.96
N SER A 40 18.58 7.04 5.45
CA SER A 40 19.22 5.88 4.82
C SER A 40 18.16 4.81 4.47
N VAL A 41 18.30 4.16 3.32
CA VAL A 41 17.44 3.05 2.91
C VAL A 41 18.30 1.81 2.70
N ILE A 42 17.99 0.76 3.46
CA ILE A 42 18.69 -0.53 3.42
C ILE A 42 17.81 -1.52 2.68
N LEU A 43 18.22 -1.86 1.46
CA LEU A 43 17.48 -2.72 0.54
C LEU A 43 18.03 -4.14 0.57
N TYR A 44 17.34 -5.07 1.21
CA TYR A 44 17.74 -6.48 1.17
C TYR A 44 17.05 -7.25 0.02
N GLY A 45 17.60 -8.40 -0.34
CA GLY A 45 17.06 -9.23 -1.42
C GLY A 45 17.39 -8.72 -2.82
N GLN A 46 18.48 -7.97 -2.94
CA GLN A 46 18.95 -7.41 -4.21
C GLN A 46 19.92 -8.38 -4.93
N ASP A 47 20.19 -8.11 -6.22
CA ASP A 47 21.06 -8.96 -7.05
C ASP A 47 22.54 -8.76 -6.70
N ASN A 48 22.92 -7.58 -6.22
CA ASN A 48 24.28 -7.23 -5.85
C ASN A 48 24.31 -6.42 -4.54
N ASP A 49 25.48 -6.33 -3.93
CA ASP A 49 25.79 -5.37 -2.90
C ASP A 49 26.25 -4.07 -3.59
N GLU A 50 25.66 -2.95 -3.20
CA GLU A 50 25.97 -1.64 -3.77
C GLU A 50 25.63 -0.55 -2.76
N THR A 51 26.41 0.53 -2.73
CA THR A 51 26.11 1.74 -1.98
C THR A 51 26.07 2.89 -2.97
N PHE A 52 25.01 3.71 -2.90
CA PHE A 52 24.86 4.92 -3.70
C PHE A 52 24.01 5.94 -2.96
N SER A 53 23.97 7.16 -3.46
CA SER A 53 23.08 8.21 -2.95
C SER A 53 22.26 8.78 -4.08
N ASP A 54 21.00 9.10 -3.79
CA ASP A 54 20.08 9.78 -4.69
C ASP A 54 19.13 10.67 -3.87
N ASN A 55 18.90 11.91 -4.32
CA ASN A 55 18.04 12.89 -3.64
C ASN A 55 18.33 13.02 -2.12
N GLU A 56 19.61 13.12 -1.76
CA GLU A 56 20.11 13.20 -0.37
C GLU A 56 19.77 11.98 0.52
N ILE A 57 19.29 10.90 -0.09
CA ILE A 57 19.04 9.62 0.58
C ILE A 57 20.21 8.69 0.31
N SER A 58 20.76 8.07 1.36
CA SER A 58 21.81 7.06 1.23
C SER A 58 21.21 5.67 1.07
N PHE A 59 21.59 4.94 0.03
CA PHE A 59 21.10 3.60 -0.26
C PHE A 59 22.18 2.54 -0.04
N TYR A 60 21.81 1.47 0.64
CA TYR A 60 22.65 0.30 0.88
C TYR A 60 21.92 -0.95 0.39
N LYS A 61 22.30 -1.45 -0.78
CA LYS A 61 21.77 -2.71 -1.35
C LYS A 61 22.48 -3.89 -0.73
N ILE A 62 21.72 -4.93 -0.41
CA ILE A 62 22.23 -6.18 0.17
C ILE A 62 21.74 -7.36 -0.67
N LYS A 63 22.70 -8.07 -1.28
CA LYS A 63 22.47 -9.37 -1.87
C LYS A 63 22.25 -10.42 -0.80
N ASN A 64 21.20 -11.22 -0.97
CA ASN A 64 20.95 -12.34 -0.08
C ASN A 64 22.07 -13.39 -0.17
N ILE A 65 22.52 -13.91 0.97
CA ILE A 65 23.46 -15.00 1.00
C ILE A 65 22.73 -16.31 0.64
N LYS A 66 23.25 -17.03 -0.33
CA LYS A 66 22.72 -18.34 -0.74
C LYS A 66 23.54 -19.44 -0.07
N PHE A 67 22.95 -20.11 0.92
CA PHE A 67 23.54 -21.27 1.60
C PHE A 67 22.43 -22.23 2.05
N LYS A 68 22.51 -23.50 1.68
CA LYS A 68 21.42 -24.48 1.92
C LYS A 68 21.06 -24.52 3.42
N GLY A 69 19.80 -24.26 3.73
CA GLY A 69 19.24 -24.26 5.09
C GLY A 69 19.54 -23.00 5.94
N LEU A 70 20.60 -22.22 5.64
CA LEU A 70 21.04 -21.08 6.46
C LEU A 70 20.96 -19.73 5.74
N SER A 71 20.53 -19.69 4.48
CA SER A 71 20.51 -18.46 3.64
C SER A 71 19.90 -17.25 4.36
N ARG A 72 18.73 -17.43 4.98
CA ARG A 72 18.06 -16.34 5.68
C ARG A 72 18.82 -15.86 6.91
N TYR A 73 19.30 -16.79 7.72
CA TYR A 73 20.07 -16.45 8.91
C TYR A 73 21.35 -15.67 8.60
N LEU A 74 22.10 -16.14 7.61
CA LEU A 74 23.33 -15.47 7.15
C LEU A 74 23.03 -14.10 6.53
N THR A 75 21.94 -13.97 5.78
CA THR A 75 21.50 -12.66 5.28
C THR A 75 21.13 -11.72 6.42
N GLN A 76 20.42 -12.21 7.45
CA GLN A 76 20.10 -11.40 8.63
C GLN A 76 21.36 -10.96 9.39
N LYS A 77 22.40 -11.82 9.47
CA LYS A 77 23.69 -11.45 10.07
C LYS A 77 24.43 -10.39 9.27
N LYS A 78 24.41 -10.50 7.94
CA LYS A 78 24.97 -9.48 7.04
C LYS A 78 24.28 -8.12 7.20
N ILE A 79 22.93 -8.12 7.25
CA ILE A 79 22.14 -6.92 7.55
C ILE A 79 22.50 -6.33 8.90
N GLN A 80 22.59 -7.17 9.94
CA GLN A 80 22.96 -6.76 11.30
C GLN A 80 24.34 -6.09 11.31
N GLN A 81 25.34 -6.70 10.67
CA GLN A 81 26.70 -6.17 10.64
C GLN A 81 26.75 -4.80 9.95
N LEU A 82 26.11 -4.68 8.78
CA LEU A 82 26.06 -3.39 8.06
C LEU A 82 25.41 -2.31 8.93
N ILE A 83 24.25 -2.58 9.51
CA ILE A 83 23.53 -1.59 10.33
C ILE A 83 24.37 -1.19 11.55
N ASN A 84 24.96 -2.15 12.27
CA ASN A 84 25.77 -1.85 13.45
C ASN A 84 27.02 -1.02 13.10
N ASN A 85 27.64 -1.26 11.94
CA ASN A 85 28.75 -0.42 11.44
C ASN A 85 28.25 1.01 11.18
N LEU A 86 27.09 1.18 10.50
CA LEU A 86 26.52 2.50 10.25
C LEU A 86 26.09 3.23 11.52
N VAL A 87 25.67 2.51 12.56
CA VAL A 87 25.41 3.07 13.89
C VAL A 87 26.70 3.52 14.55
N SER A 88 27.76 2.71 14.51
CA SER A 88 29.09 3.06 15.06
C SER A 88 29.71 4.25 14.34
N ASP A 89 29.50 4.38 13.02
CA ASP A 89 29.91 5.54 12.22
C ASP A 89 29.03 6.78 12.49
N GLY A 90 28.05 6.68 13.38
CA GLY A 90 27.12 7.77 13.68
C GLY A 90 26.20 8.14 12.51
N LYS A 91 25.94 7.24 11.57
CA LYS A 91 25.07 7.48 10.39
C LYS A 91 23.61 7.09 10.62
N ILE A 92 23.33 6.26 11.64
CA ILE A 92 21.98 5.80 12.00
C ILE A 92 21.78 5.93 13.51
N GLU A 93 20.63 6.48 13.92
CA GLU A 93 20.18 6.57 15.31
C GLU A 93 18.99 5.65 15.60
N ILE A 94 18.13 5.43 14.59
CA ILE A 94 16.93 4.59 14.69
C ILE A 94 16.64 3.94 13.34
N ILE A 95 16.06 2.75 13.37
CA ILE A 95 15.65 2.04 12.16
C ILE A 95 14.16 1.69 12.20
N GLU A 96 13.45 1.98 11.11
CA GLU A 96 12.11 1.43 10.84
C GLU A 96 12.24 0.25 9.88
N ALA A 97 11.63 -0.87 10.22
CA ALA A 97 11.59 -2.06 9.38
C ALA A 97 10.14 -2.40 9.01
N ALA A 98 9.92 -2.77 7.75
CA ALA A 98 8.66 -3.36 7.34
C ALA A 98 8.45 -4.74 7.99
N ASP A 99 7.21 -5.07 8.29
CA ASP A 99 6.80 -6.28 9.02
C ASP A 99 6.89 -7.57 8.21
N TRP A 100 7.04 -7.47 6.88
CA TRP A 100 6.95 -8.61 5.95
C TRP A 100 7.89 -9.75 6.31
N THR A 101 7.30 -10.92 6.54
CA THR A 101 7.98 -12.18 6.90
C THR A 101 8.96 -12.10 8.08
N GLY A 102 8.94 -11.04 8.88
CA GLY A 102 9.74 -10.90 10.09
C GLY A 102 11.26 -10.91 9.84
N ILE A 103 11.74 -10.07 8.91
CA ILE A 103 13.18 -9.99 8.57
C ILE A 103 14.06 -9.68 9.79
N THR A 104 13.54 -8.95 10.77
CA THR A 104 14.28 -8.56 11.98
C THR A 104 14.30 -9.63 13.08
N SER A 105 13.68 -10.80 12.90
CA SER A 105 13.48 -11.82 13.93
C SER A 105 14.74 -12.30 14.65
N ASN A 106 15.89 -12.33 13.99
CA ASN A 106 17.20 -12.77 14.54
C ASN A 106 18.28 -11.69 14.44
N ILE A 107 17.90 -10.43 14.21
CA ILE A 107 18.81 -9.29 14.17
C ILE A 107 18.91 -8.69 15.57
N LYS A 108 20.13 -8.32 16.00
CA LYS A 108 20.41 -7.56 17.24
C LYS A 108 21.15 -6.29 16.83
N LEU A 109 20.52 -5.15 17.02
CA LEU A 109 21.11 -3.86 16.65
C LEU A 109 21.54 -3.06 17.87
N ASN A 110 22.50 -2.19 17.63
CA ASN A 110 22.99 -1.21 18.61
C ASN A 110 22.16 0.08 18.61
N CYS A 111 21.06 0.12 17.84
CA CYS A 111 20.07 1.18 17.86
C CYS A 111 18.65 0.62 17.99
N PRO A 112 17.65 1.44 18.36
CA PRO A 112 16.25 1.01 18.41
C PRO A 112 15.70 0.55 17.07
N ILE A 113 14.84 -0.50 17.13
CA ILE A 113 14.08 -1.03 15.99
C ILE A 113 12.61 -0.69 16.19
N VAL A 114 12.05 0.05 15.24
CA VAL A 114 10.60 0.23 15.07
C VAL A 114 10.13 -0.70 13.97
N ILE A 115 9.06 -1.46 14.20
CA ILE A 115 8.40 -2.23 13.14
C ILE A 115 7.10 -1.55 12.78
N LYS A 116 6.94 -1.24 11.48
CA LYS A 116 5.70 -0.71 10.92
C LYS A 116 4.93 -1.80 10.21
N LEU A 117 3.68 -2.00 10.62
CA LEU A 117 2.77 -2.95 10.02
C LEU A 117 2.23 -2.40 8.70
N HIS A 118 2.53 -3.10 7.63
CA HIS A 118 1.93 -2.96 6.29
C HIS A 118 1.12 -4.21 5.91
N GLY A 119 0.90 -5.09 6.86
CA GLY A 119 0.28 -6.40 6.72
C GLY A 119 1.31 -7.51 6.53
N THR A 120 1.51 -8.33 7.58
CA THR A 120 2.40 -9.50 7.53
C THR A 120 1.85 -10.57 6.60
N ASP A 121 2.67 -11.54 6.20
CA ASP A 121 2.19 -12.74 5.47
C ASP A 121 1.09 -13.45 6.26
N THR A 122 1.26 -13.57 7.59
CA THR A 122 0.25 -14.17 8.48
C THR A 122 -1.07 -13.37 8.51
N TYR A 123 -1.00 -12.04 8.49
CA TYR A 123 -2.17 -11.16 8.44
C TYR A 123 -2.97 -11.40 7.15
N PHE A 124 -2.32 -11.36 5.99
CA PHE A 124 -3.01 -11.60 4.72
C PHE A 124 -3.50 -13.04 4.57
N CYS A 125 -2.74 -14.05 5.06
CA CYS A 125 -3.23 -15.42 5.10
C CYS A 125 -4.49 -15.55 5.96
N HIS A 126 -4.57 -14.83 7.10
CA HIS A 126 -5.75 -14.82 7.95
C HIS A 126 -6.95 -14.20 7.25
N LEU A 127 -6.79 -13.06 6.59
CA LEU A 127 -7.89 -12.42 5.85
C LEU A 127 -8.36 -13.24 4.65
N ASP A 128 -7.43 -13.91 3.97
CA ASP A 128 -7.72 -14.78 2.81
C ASP A 128 -8.23 -16.18 3.23
N ASN A 129 -8.37 -16.48 4.53
CA ASN A 129 -8.70 -17.81 5.06
C ASN A 129 -7.81 -18.93 4.49
N ARG A 130 -6.54 -18.68 4.30
CA ARG A 130 -5.57 -19.65 3.77
C ARG A 130 -4.45 -19.96 4.78
N PRO A 131 -3.87 -21.19 4.71
CA PRO A 131 -2.83 -21.57 5.64
C PRO A 131 -1.57 -20.71 5.50
N VAL A 132 -1.01 -20.31 6.63
CA VAL A 132 0.29 -19.62 6.70
C VAL A 132 1.42 -20.61 6.96
N LYS A 133 2.60 -20.37 6.40
CA LYS A 133 3.80 -21.13 6.75
C LYS A 133 4.17 -20.90 8.22
N PHE A 134 4.16 -21.96 9.03
CA PHE A 134 4.42 -21.89 10.47
C PHE A 134 5.70 -21.10 10.80
N ILE A 135 6.77 -21.31 10.04
CA ILE A 135 8.03 -20.59 10.23
C ILE A 135 7.91 -19.08 10.01
N ASN A 136 7.06 -18.62 9.06
CA ASN A 136 6.83 -17.20 8.85
C ASN A 136 6.08 -16.62 10.04
N LYS A 137 5.02 -17.29 10.52
CA LYS A 137 4.26 -16.88 11.71
C LYS A 137 5.17 -16.74 12.95
N LEU A 138 6.05 -17.70 13.18
CA LEU A 138 7.01 -17.63 14.29
C LEU A 138 7.99 -16.44 14.15
N ARG A 139 8.52 -16.20 12.96
CA ARG A 139 9.47 -15.12 12.70
C ARG A 139 8.80 -13.76 12.87
N GLU A 140 7.62 -13.57 12.33
CA GLU A 140 6.84 -12.34 12.45
C GLU A 140 6.51 -12.07 13.93
N LYS A 141 6.00 -13.06 14.65
CA LYS A 141 5.76 -12.95 16.10
C LYS A 141 7.02 -12.55 16.87
N ARG A 142 8.16 -13.21 16.58
CA ARG A 142 9.43 -12.92 17.24
C ARG A 142 9.95 -11.52 16.94
N ALA A 143 9.85 -11.08 15.67
CA ALA A 143 10.23 -9.74 15.27
C ALA A 143 9.41 -8.68 16.02
N LEU A 144 8.08 -8.82 16.03
CA LEU A 144 7.16 -7.90 16.71
C LEU A 144 7.39 -7.86 18.24
N LYS A 145 7.64 -9.02 18.88
CA LYS A 145 7.92 -9.06 20.32
C LYS A 145 9.23 -8.34 20.70
N ARG A 146 10.22 -8.35 19.81
CA ARG A 146 11.55 -7.79 20.05
C ARG A 146 11.71 -6.35 19.62
N ALA A 147 10.73 -5.80 18.90
CA ALA A 147 10.75 -4.41 18.48
C ALA A 147 10.69 -3.47 19.68
N ASP A 148 11.49 -2.41 19.66
CA ASP A 148 11.49 -1.34 20.66
C ASP A 148 10.28 -0.40 20.47
N GLY A 149 9.84 -0.24 19.22
CA GLY A 149 8.63 0.49 18.83
C GLY A 149 7.77 -0.29 17.83
N ARG A 150 6.47 0.01 17.81
CA ARG A 150 5.51 -0.63 16.91
C ARG A 150 4.57 0.41 16.33
N LEU A 151 4.58 0.53 15.01
CA LEU A 151 3.68 1.35 14.22
C LEU A 151 2.71 0.46 13.44
N SER A 152 1.55 0.98 13.13
CA SER A 152 0.59 0.35 12.21
C SER A 152 0.03 1.38 11.26
N VAL A 153 -0.21 1.00 10.01
CA VAL A 153 -0.83 1.89 9.02
C VAL A 153 -2.32 2.10 9.27
N SER A 154 -2.97 1.22 10.03
CA SER A 154 -4.39 1.33 10.41
C SER A 154 -4.65 0.68 11.76
N SER A 155 -5.73 1.08 12.43
CA SER A 155 -6.19 0.46 13.68
C SER A 155 -6.60 -0.99 13.45
N PHE A 156 -7.24 -1.27 12.33
CA PHE A 156 -7.66 -2.61 11.96
C PHE A 156 -6.48 -3.58 11.84
N VAL A 157 -5.40 -3.19 11.14
CA VAL A 157 -4.18 -4.02 11.03
C VAL A 157 -3.55 -4.25 12.41
N ALA A 158 -3.49 -3.23 13.25
CA ALA A 158 -2.97 -3.34 14.60
C ALA A 158 -3.76 -4.36 15.44
N GLU A 159 -5.09 -4.24 15.48
CA GLU A 159 -5.96 -5.11 16.26
C GLU A 159 -5.94 -6.56 15.77
N VAL A 160 -6.05 -6.78 14.46
CA VAL A 160 -5.97 -8.12 13.88
C VAL A 160 -4.62 -8.76 14.17
N THR A 161 -3.52 -8.01 13.99
CA THR A 161 -2.16 -8.50 14.28
C THR A 161 -1.98 -8.81 15.77
N LYS A 162 -2.49 -7.96 16.67
CA LYS A 162 -2.49 -8.25 18.13
C LYS A 162 -3.19 -9.56 18.45
N LYS A 163 -4.37 -9.80 17.88
CA LYS A 163 -5.14 -11.05 18.07
C LYS A 163 -4.38 -12.27 17.54
N ILE A 164 -3.91 -12.22 16.29
CA ILE A 164 -3.20 -13.34 15.64
C ILE A 164 -1.98 -13.81 16.43
N PHE A 165 -1.18 -12.86 16.93
CA PHE A 165 0.08 -13.15 17.61
C PHE A 165 -0.02 -13.14 19.13
N SER A 166 -1.18 -12.83 19.71
CA SER A 166 -1.39 -12.67 21.16
C SER A 166 -0.36 -11.71 21.75
N LEU A 167 -0.33 -10.47 21.24
CA LEU A 167 0.57 -9.42 21.71
C LEU A 167 -0.14 -8.56 22.75
N SER A 168 0.55 -8.27 23.86
CA SER A 168 0.08 -7.34 24.90
C SER A 168 0.41 -5.87 24.59
N ASN A 169 1.42 -5.64 23.77
CA ASN A 169 1.91 -4.30 23.47
C ASN A 169 1.01 -3.59 22.45
N ASP A 170 0.85 -2.30 22.64
CA ASP A 170 0.09 -1.46 21.73
C ASP A 170 0.90 -1.02 20.51
N PHE A 171 0.17 -0.72 19.45
CA PHE A 171 0.69 -0.11 18.24
C PHE A 171 0.28 1.37 18.21
N LYS A 172 1.19 2.25 17.84
CA LYS A 172 0.81 3.60 17.45
C LYS A 172 0.36 3.57 15.98
N VAL A 173 -0.85 4.01 15.72
CA VAL A 173 -1.35 4.14 14.34
C VAL A 173 -0.79 5.41 13.72
N VAL A 174 -0.10 5.23 12.58
CA VAL A 174 0.41 6.29 11.72
C VAL A 174 0.22 5.80 10.28
N PRO A 175 -0.73 6.38 9.52
CA PRO A 175 -1.11 5.89 8.20
C PRO A 175 0.01 6.03 7.17
N ASN A 176 -0.22 5.54 5.96
CA ASN A 176 0.60 5.86 4.81
C ASN A 176 0.28 7.28 4.34
N GLY A 177 1.32 8.08 4.09
CA GLY A 177 1.18 9.43 3.57
C GLY A 177 1.39 9.50 2.07
N ILE A 178 0.78 10.49 1.43
CA ILE A 178 1.02 10.82 0.03
C ILE A 178 1.47 12.27 -0.12
N ASN A 179 2.34 12.51 -1.11
CA ASN A 179 2.76 13.87 -1.45
C ASN A 179 1.67 14.54 -2.29
N LEU A 180 0.97 15.49 -1.69
CA LEU A 180 -0.15 16.21 -2.32
C LEU A 180 0.26 17.07 -3.52
N GLU A 181 1.52 17.51 -3.60
CA GLU A 181 2.06 18.26 -4.75
C GLU A 181 2.00 17.44 -6.05
N LYS A 182 2.06 16.10 -5.93
CA LYS A 182 1.96 15.19 -7.09
C LYS A 182 0.51 14.95 -7.54
N PHE A 183 -0.47 15.35 -6.73
CA PHE A 183 -1.91 15.15 -6.96
C PHE A 183 -2.63 16.49 -7.08
N THR A 184 -2.12 17.34 -7.95
CA THR A 184 -2.78 18.59 -8.33
C THR A 184 -3.69 18.32 -9.53
N SER A 185 -4.96 18.72 -9.43
CA SER A 185 -5.88 18.64 -10.54
C SER A 185 -5.63 19.81 -11.49
N ASP A 186 -5.11 19.52 -12.66
CA ASP A 186 -5.14 20.47 -13.76
C ASP A 186 -6.50 20.34 -14.48
N TYR A 187 -7.46 21.15 -14.04
CA TYR A 187 -8.81 21.15 -14.60
C TYR A 187 -8.84 21.59 -16.09
N SER A 188 -7.78 22.27 -16.56
CA SER A 188 -7.72 22.75 -17.95
C SER A 188 -7.50 21.62 -18.97
N SER A 189 -6.99 20.47 -18.51
CA SER A 189 -6.67 19.31 -19.34
C SER A 189 -7.71 18.18 -19.27
N LEU A 190 -8.82 18.37 -18.53
CA LEU A 190 -9.84 17.34 -18.38
C LEU A 190 -10.59 17.14 -19.70
N ASN A 191 -10.47 15.94 -20.26
CA ASN A 191 -11.29 15.51 -21.37
C ASN A 191 -12.67 15.09 -20.84
N THR A 192 -13.58 16.06 -20.69
CA THR A 192 -14.92 15.88 -20.10
C THR A 192 -15.81 14.88 -20.86
N ASN A 193 -15.38 14.42 -22.01
CA ASN A 193 -16.13 13.48 -22.85
C ASN A 193 -15.83 12.00 -22.57
N GLN A 194 -14.92 11.68 -21.63
CA GLN A 194 -14.64 10.30 -21.29
C GLN A 194 -15.46 9.87 -20.07
N ASN A 195 -16.46 9.01 -20.30
CA ASN A 195 -17.29 8.45 -19.24
C ASN A 195 -16.83 7.02 -18.94
N TYR A 196 -15.91 6.87 -17.96
CA TYR A 196 -15.44 5.56 -17.58
C TYR A 196 -15.30 5.38 -16.06
N ILE A 197 -15.48 4.14 -15.65
CA ILE A 197 -15.18 3.62 -14.32
C ILE A 197 -13.71 3.18 -14.30
N LEU A 198 -12.95 3.58 -13.31
CA LEU A 198 -11.55 3.21 -13.17
C LEU A 198 -11.32 2.27 -11.99
N TYR A 199 -10.66 1.16 -12.27
CA TYR A 199 -9.91 0.40 -11.27
C TYR A 199 -8.42 0.58 -11.52
N PHE A 200 -7.64 0.87 -10.48
CA PHE A 200 -6.18 0.88 -10.57
C PHE A 200 -5.50 0.23 -9.38
N GLY A 201 -4.46 -0.53 -9.67
CA GLY A 201 -3.70 -1.34 -8.73
C GLY A 201 -3.35 -2.70 -9.33
N THR A 202 -2.58 -3.51 -8.60
CA THR A 202 -2.24 -4.86 -9.08
C THR A 202 -3.50 -5.68 -9.31
N LEU A 203 -3.62 -6.29 -10.48
CA LEU A 203 -4.69 -7.24 -10.76
C LEU A 203 -4.40 -8.55 -10.03
N ILE A 204 -5.09 -8.77 -8.92
CA ILE A 204 -4.95 -9.95 -8.06
C ILE A 204 -6.28 -10.24 -7.36
N ARG A 205 -6.61 -11.51 -7.16
CA ARG A 205 -7.88 -11.99 -6.58
C ARG A 205 -8.31 -11.25 -5.32
N LYS A 206 -7.42 -11.05 -4.35
CA LYS A 206 -7.74 -10.42 -3.07
C LYS A 206 -8.22 -8.96 -3.20
N LYS A 207 -7.99 -8.34 -4.35
CA LYS A 207 -8.52 -7.01 -4.68
C LYS A 207 -9.93 -7.04 -5.29
N GLY A 208 -10.59 -8.20 -5.26
CA GLY A 208 -11.99 -8.37 -5.65
C GLY A 208 -12.25 -8.22 -7.13
N LEU A 209 -11.25 -8.53 -7.97
CA LEU A 209 -11.37 -8.30 -9.41
C LEU A 209 -12.39 -9.23 -10.08
N PHE A 210 -12.60 -10.42 -9.52
CA PHE A 210 -13.63 -11.31 -10.01
C PHE A 210 -15.04 -10.83 -9.63
N GLU A 211 -15.19 -10.19 -8.48
CA GLU A 211 -16.43 -9.51 -8.12
C GLU A 211 -16.67 -8.29 -9.03
N LEU A 212 -15.59 -7.58 -9.42
CA LEU A 212 -15.71 -6.44 -10.33
C LEU A 212 -16.27 -6.83 -11.70
N THR A 213 -16.00 -8.05 -12.18
CA THR A 213 -16.60 -8.54 -13.43
C THR A 213 -18.11 -8.62 -13.32
N SER A 214 -18.63 -9.23 -12.25
CA SER A 214 -20.06 -9.34 -11.98
C SER A 214 -20.71 -7.96 -11.74
N ILE A 215 -20.05 -7.10 -10.97
CA ILE A 215 -20.51 -5.73 -10.71
C ILE A 215 -20.61 -4.95 -12.03
N PHE A 216 -19.64 -5.05 -12.91
CA PHE A 216 -19.66 -4.31 -14.17
C PHE A 216 -20.69 -4.87 -15.16
N ASN A 217 -20.93 -6.17 -15.18
CA ASN A 217 -22.03 -6.76 -15.94
C ASN A 217 -23.38 -6.12 -15.53
N GLU A 218 -23.67 -6.00 -14.21
CA GLU A 218 -24.87 -5.34 -13.70
C GLU A 218 -24.94 -3.85 -14.10
N VAL A 219 -23.82 -3.12 -14.06
CA VAL A 219 -23.76 -1.71 -14.49
C VAL A 219 -24.06 -1.59 -15.98
N TYR A 220 -23.46 -2.46 -16.79
CA TYR A 220 -23.61 -2.45 -18.25
C TYR A 220 -25.03 -2.77 -18.68
N GLU A 221 -25.78 -3.58 -17.94
CA GLU A 221 -27.21 -3.84 -18.26
C GLU A 221 -28.05 -2.55 -18.24
N VAL A 222 -27.69 -1.59 -17.39
CA VAL A 222 -28.41 -0.31 -17.25
C VAL A 222 -27.82 0.79 -18.15
N ASN A 223 -26.48 0.84 -18.26
CA ASN A 223 -25.77 1.87 -19.04
C ASN A 223 -24.77 1.22 -19.99
N LYS A 224 -25.18 1.08 -21.27
CA LYS A 224 -24.38 0.44 -22.34
C LYS A 224 -23.20 1.29 -22.83
N GLU A 225 -23.17 2.59 -22.51
CA GLU A 225 -22.16 3.52 -23.01
C GLU A 225 -20.96 3.63 -22.08
N VAL A 226 -21.08 3.16 -20.83
CA VAL A 226 -20.00 3.26 -19.84
C VAL A 226 -18.87 2.27 -20.14
N LYS A 227 -17.63 2.70 -19.90
CA LYS A 227 -16.44 1.85 -20.02
C LYS A 227 -15.86 1.50 -18.65
N LEU A 228 -15.21 0.35 -18.57
CA LEU A 228 -14.37 -0.04 -17.43
C LEU A 228 -12.91 -0.06 -17.86
N LEU A 229 -12.10 0.78 -17.24
CA LEU A 229 -10.65 0.78 -17.41
C LEU A 229 -9.97 0.09 -16.22
N LEU A 230 -9.05 -0.82 -16.53
CA LEU A 230 -8.23 -1.53 -15.56
C LEU A 230 -6.76 -1.14 -15.76
N VAL A 231 -6.15 -0.53 -14.76
CA VAL A 231 -4.75 -0.07 -14.83
C VAL A 231 -3.93 -0.72 -13.73
N GLY A 232 -2.84 -1.39 -14.09
CA GLY A 232 -1.91 -1.99 -13.14
C GLY A 232 -1.30 -3.29 -13.63
N ARG A 233 -0.37 -3.80 -12.84
CA ARG A 233 0.32 -5.05 -13.17
C ARG A 233 -0.61 -6.23 -13.01
N ASP A 234 -0.64 -7.11 -13.99
CA ASP A 234 -1.29 -8.41 -13.90
C ASP A 234 -0.44 -9.38 -13.04
N ALA A 235 -1.08 -10.04 -12.10
CA ALA A 235 -0.45 -11.00 -11.21
C ALA A 235 -1.05 -12.40 -11.39
N SER A 236 -0.25 -13.41 -11.08
CA SER A 236 -0.72 -14.80 -11.06
C SER A 236 -1.76 -15.01 -9.97
N ASP A 237 -2.79 -15.79 -10.27
CA ASP A 237 -3.78 -16.20 -9.29
C ASP A 237 -3.29 -17.43 -8.51
N ILE A 238 -3.18 -17.29 -7.19
CA ILE A 238 -2.63 -18.33 -6.31
C ILE A 238 -3.53 -19.58 -6.27
N LEU A 239 -4.85 -19.42 -6.35
CA LEU A 239 -5.79 -20.52 -6.18
C LEU A 239 -5.88 -21.39 -7.43
N THR A 240 -6.01 -20.78 -8.60
CA THR A 240 -6.12 -21.50 -9.89
C THR A 240 -4.76 -21.83 -10.48
N LYS A 241 -3.67 -21.22 -9.96
CA LYS A 241 -2.31 -21.29 -10.52
C LYS A 241 -2.20 -20.70 -11.95
N ASN A 242 -3.23 -19.98 -12.40
CA ASN A 242 -3.15 -19.25 -13.66
C ASN A 242 -2.11 -18.12 -13.53
N LYS A 243 -1.32 -17.91 -14.58
CA LYS A 243 -0.27 -16.87 -14.59
C LYS A 243 -0.83 -15.45 -14.75
N SER A 244 -2.11 -15.30 -15.09
CA SER A 244 -2.77 -14.05 -15.39
C SER A 244 -4.13 -13.99 -14.70
N THR A 245 -4.30 -13.03 -13.80
CA THR A 245 -5.62 -12.70 -13.21
C THR A 245 -6.52 -12.06 -14.26
N TRP A 246 -5.95 -11.25 -15.18
CA TRP A 246 -6.70 -10.65 -16.27
C TRP A 246 -7.36 -11.67 -17.19
N GLU A 247 -6.63 -12.72 -17.60
CA GLU A 247 -7.23 -13.76 -18.46
C GLU A 247 -8.39 -14.51 -17.79
N ILE A 248 -8.34 -14.67 -16.46
CA ILE A 248 -9.49 -15.22 -15.72
C ILE A 248 -10.66 -14.23 -15.72
N MET A 249 -10.41 -12.94 -15.41
CA MET A 249 -11.44 -11.90 -15.44
C MET A 249 -12.12 -11.83 -16.83
N LYS A 250 -11.30 -11.79 -17.87
CA LYS A 250 -11.75 -11.72 -19.26
C LYS A 250 -12.73 -12.84 -19.62
N SER A 251 -12.50 -14.04 -19.10
CA SER A 251 -13.40 -15.18 -19.33
C SER A 251 -14.73 -15.11 -18.55
N GLN A 252 -14.84 -14.20 -17.59
CA GLN A 252 -16.05 -14.03 -16.74
C GLN A 252 -16.95 -12.88 -17.21
N PHE A 253 -16.44 -11.99 -18.07
CA PHE A 253 -17.30 -11.00 -18.69
C PHE A 253 -18.16 -11.61 -19.80
N ASP A 254 -19.39 -11.12 -19.94
CA ASP A 254 -20.19 -11.41 -21.10
C ASP A 254 -19.53 -10.86 -22.35
N LYS A 255 -19.67 -11.53 -23.49
CA LYS A 255 -19.00 -11.17 -24.75
C LYS A 255 -19.30 -9.74 -25.21
N GLU A 256 -20.50 -9.25 -24.96
CA GLU A 256 -20.92 -7.91 -25.31
C GLU A 256 -20.28 -6.89 -24.35
N VAL A 257 -20.33 -7.15 -23.05
CA VAL A 257 -19.74 -6.30 -21.99
C VAL A 257 -18.25 -6.13 -22.18
N LEU A 258 -17.55 -7.19 -22.57
CA LEU A 258 -16.09 -7.18 -22.76
C LEU A 258 -15.61 -6.13 -23.77
N ARG A 259 -16.46 -5.69 -24.72
CA ARG A 259 -16.13 -4.63 -25.67
C ARG A 259 -15.96 -3.25 -25.01
N ASN A 260 -16.55 -3.08 -23.83
CA ASN A 260 -16.47 -1.86 -23.03
C ASN A 260 -15.46 -1.98 -21.86
N VAL A 261 -14.65 -3.06 -21.84
CA VAL A 261 -13.62 -3.26 -20.83
C VAL A 261 -12.24 -3.15 -21.47
N GLU A 262 -11.41 -2.27 -20.93
CA GLU A 262 -10.06 -2.04 -21.43
C GLU A 262 -9.03 -2.30 -20.32
N TYR A 263 -8.07 -3.18 -20.58
CA TYR A 263 -6.92 -3.40 -19.72
C TYR A 263 -5.68 -2.72 -20.30
N ILE A 264 -5.22 -1.67 -19.61
CA ILE A 264 -4.11 -0.81 -20.06
C ILE A 264 -2.74 -1.42 -19.71
N GLY A 265 -2.68 -2.29 -18.70
CA GLY A 265 -1.41 -2.76 -18.18
C GLY A 265 -0.81 -1.83 -17.12
N SER A 266 0.48 -2.01 -16.85
CA SER A 266 1.21 -1.14 -15.91
C SER A 266 1.60 0.17 -16.58
N VAL A 267 1.34 1.26 -15.89
CA VAL A 267 1.77 2.61 -16.30
C VAL A 267 2.72 3.20 -15.25
N SER A 268 3.43 4.25 -15.61
CA SER A 268 4.26 4.98 -14.67
C SER A 268 3.42 5.69 -13.60
N TYR A 269 4.04 6.01 -12.46
CA TYR A 269 3.37 6.74 -11.37
C TYR A 269 2.88 8.13 -11.79
N GLN A 270 3.49 8.74 -12.79
CA GLN A 270 3.08 10.03 -13.33
C GLN A 270 1.88 9.90 -14.28
N GLU A 271 1.83 8.81 -15.05
CA GLU A 271 0.75 8.57 -16.01
C GLU A 271 -0.55 8.17 -15.31
N ILE A 272 -0.49 7.45 -14.17
CA ILE A 272 -1.70 7.03 -13.46
C ILE A 272 -2.58 8.20 -13.05
N ASN A 273 -1.99 9.36 -12.74
CA ASN A 273 -2.74 10.55 -12.37
C ASN A 273 -3.70 11.00 -13.49
N LYS A 274 -3.29 10.89 -14.76
CA LYS A 274 -4.15 11.23 -15.91
C LYS A 274 -5.37 10.32 -15.98
N TYR A 275 -5.17 9.01 -15.76
CA TYR A 275 -6.30 8.06 -15.73
C TYR A 275 -7.25 8.36 -14.57
N ILE A 276 -6.70 8.65 -13.37
CA ILE A 276 -7.53 9.00 -12.23
C ILE A 276 -8.27 10.32 -12.49
N GLN A 277 -7.61 11.36 -12.98
CA GLN A 277 -8.21 12.67 -13.26
C GLN A 277 -9.37 12.60 -14.26
N ASN A 278 -9.27 11.77 -15.28
CA ASN A 278 -10.29 11.63 -16.30
C ASN A 278 -11.39 10.61 -15.95
N ALA A 279 -11.21 9.81 -14.90
CA ALA A 279 -12.21 8.85 -14.45
C ALA A 279 -13.46 9.56 -13.92
N THR A 280 -14.63 9.02 -14.21
CA THR A 280 -15.90 9.48 -13.64
C THR A 280 -16.02 9.04 -12.19
N VAL A 281 -15.74 7.77 -11.93
CA VAL A 281 -15.68 7.18 -10.56
C VAL A 281 -14.53 6.18 -10.47
N CYS A 282 -14.00 5.98 -9.27
CA CYS A 282 -13.01 4.93 -9.00
C CYS A 282 -13.65 3.82 -8.16
N VAL A 283 -13.32 2.56 -8.46
CA VAL A 283 -13.91 1.38 -7.80
C VAL A 283 -12.85 0.45 -7.23
N PHE A 284 -13.05 -0.01 -5.98
CA PHE A 284 -12.08 -0.84 -5.26
C PHE A 284 -12.76 -1.91 -4.42
N PRO A 285 -13.20 -3.04 -5.00
CA PRO A 285 -13.93 -4.09 -4.29
C PRO A 285 -13.00 -5.06 -3.53
N SER A 286 -11.95 -4.55 -2.86
CA SER A 286 -10.92 -5.35 -2.20
C SER A 286 -11.44 -6.14 -1.00
N PHE A 287 -10.99 -7.39 -0.83
CA PHE A 287 -11.26 -8.22 0.35
C PHE A 287 -10.17 -8.12 1.43
N ALA A 288 -8.94 -7.81 1.03
CA ALA A 288 -7.80 -7.77 1.95
C ALA A 288 -6.79 -6.68 1.59
N GLU A 289 -6.68 -5.69 2.46
CA GLU A 289 -5.71 -4.60 2.42
C GLU A 289 -5.17 -4.31 3.83
N ALA A 290 -4.11 -3.54 3.92
CA ALA A 290 -3.66 -2.97 5.18
C ALA A 290 -4.13 -1.51 5.31
N LEU A 291 -3.77 -0.69 4.35
CA LEU A 291 -4.26 0.66 4.10
C LEU A 291 -3.98 0.98 2.62
N PRO A 292 -4.98 0.86 1.73
CA PRO A 292 -4.76 0.97 0.28
C PRO A 292 -4.41 2.40 -0.14
N VAL A 293 -3.18 2.62 -0.59
CA VAL A 293 -2.71 3.93 -1.05
C VAL A 293 -3.49 4.40 -2.28
N SER A 294 -3.92 3.48 -3.16
CA SER A 294 -4.73 3.81 -4.34
C SER A 294 -6.05 4.52 -4.02
N TRP A 295 -6.68 4.18 -2.88
CA TRP A 295 -7.89 4.90 -2.46
C TRP A 295 -7.56 6.35 -2.08
N ILE A 296 -6.46 6.55 -1.34
CA ILE A 296 -6.00 7.87 -0.91
C ILE A 296 -5.57 8.71 -2.13
N GLU A 297 -4.95 8.09 -3.14
CA GLU A 297 -4.57 8.75 -4.40
C GLU A 297 -5.80 9.22 -5.20
N ALA A 298 -6.85 8.38 -5.31
CA ALA A 298 -8.10 8.77 -5.94
C ALA A 298 -8.78 9.93 -5.18
N MET A 299 -8.84 9.85 -3.86
CA MET A 299 -9.37 10.91 -2.98
C MET A 299 -8.57 12.21 -3.12
N ALA A 300 -7.24 12.13 -3.22
CA ALA A 300 -6.37 13.29 -3.42
C ALA A 300 -6.68 14.04 -4.73
N LEU A 301 -7.09 13.31 -5.77
CA LEU A 301 -7.53 13.87 -7.06
C LEU A 301 -9.04 14.18 -7.10
N ARG A 302 -9.68 14.33 -5.94
CA ARG A 302 -11.12 14.66 -5.81
C ARG A 302 -12.04 13.69 -6.54
N LYS A 303 -11.68 12.40 -6.58
CA LYS A 303 -12.56 11.40 -7.19
C LYS A 303 -13.54 10.81 -6.18
N ALA A 304 -14.79 10.68 -6.59
CA ALA A 304 -15.76 9.87 -5.88
C ALA A 304 -15.35 8.39 -5.98
N ILE A 305 -15.41 7.69 -4.86
CA ILE A 305 -14.97 6.31 -4.74
C ILE A 305 -16.12 5.42 -4.30
N ILE A 306 -16.23 4.23 -4.90
CA ILE A 306 -16.98 3.13 -4.33
C ILE A 306 -15.96 2.07 -3.91
N ALA A 307 -15.95 1.71 -2.65
CA ALA A 307 -14.97 0.80 -2.09
C ALA A 307 -15.59 -0.26 -1.19
N SER A 308 -14.78 -1.22 -0.76
CA SER A 308 -15.24 -2.32 0.08
C SER A 308 -15.63 -1.86 1.48
N ASN A 309 -16.75 -2.33 2.00
CA ASN A 309 -17.10 -2.20 3.42
C ASN A 309 -16.43 -3.32 4.24
N VAL A 310 -15.10 -3.30 4.34
CA VAL A 310 -14.30 -4.32 5.04
C VAL A 310 -13.31 -3.61 5.97
N GLY A 311 -13.19 -4.09 7.18
CA GLY A 311 -12.19 -3.75 8.22
C GLY A 311 -11.64 -2.33 8.22
N TRP A 312 -10.55 -2.11 7.50
CA TRP A 312 -9.80 -0.83 7.40
C TRP A 312 -10.57 0.28 6.68
N ALA A 313 -11.60 -0.04 5.90
CA ALA A 313 -12.24 0.89 4.96
C ALA A 313 -12.78 2.15 5.63
N LYS A 314 -13.38 2.02 6.82
CA LYS A 314 -13.94 3.13 7.61
C LYS A 314 -12.86 4.09 8.16
N GLU A 315 -11.61 3.71 8.14
CA GLU A 315 -10.49 4.61 8.50
C GLU A 315 -10.18 5.58 7.35
N ILE A 316 -10.57 5.23 6.12
CA ILE A 316 -10.32 6.04 4.91
C ILE A 316 -11.60 6.74 4.44
N ILE A 317 -12.71 6.00 4.32
CA ILE A 317 -13.97 6.49 3.75
C ILE A 317 -15.03 6.60 4.83
N ASP A 318 -15.66 7.76 4.91
CA ASP A 318 -16.89 8.01 5.64
C ASP A 318 -18.04 7.76 4.66
N ASP A 319 -18.78 6.68 4.89
CA ASP A 319 -19.83 6.20 3.98
C ASP A 319 -20.91 7.27 3.76
N ASP A 320 -21.32 7.45 2.49
CA ASP A 320 -22.26 8.48 2.02
C ASP A 320 -21.85 9.94 2.33
N VAL A 321 -20.56 10.16 2.65
CA VAL A 321 -20.00 11.50 2.91
C VAL A 321 -18.91 11.85 1.90
N ASN A 322 -17.91 10.98 1.77
CA ASN A 322 -16.76 11.19 0.86
C ASN A 322 -16.52 9.99 -0.07
N GLY A 323 -17.46 9.06 -0.14
CA GLY A 323 -17.46 7.86 -0.95
C GLY A 323 -18.54 6.90 -0.49
N PHE A 324 -18.66 5.76 -1.17
CA PHE A 324 -19.53 4.67 -0.76
C PHE A 324 -18.75 3.45 -0.29
N LEU A 325 -19.25 2.80 0.76
CA LEU A 325 -18.74 1.53 1.25
C LEU A 325 -19.77 0.41 1.01
N VAL A 326 -19.45 -0.54 0.15
CA VAL A 326 -20.31 -1.66 -0.20
C VAL A 326 -19.54 -2.98 -0.09
N HIS A 327 -20.16 -4.03 0.43
CA HIS A 327 -19.51 -5.33 0.49
C HIS A 327 -19.24 -5.86 -0.92
N PRO A 328 -18.02 -6.35 -1.25
CA PRO A 328 -17.65 -6.73 -2.62
C PRO A 328 -18.56 -7.80 -3.25
N LYS A 329 -19.17 -8.68 -2.43
CA LYS A 329 -20.11 -9.72 -2.89
C LYS A 329 -21.54 -9.22 -3.08
N ASP A 330 -21.85 -8.00 -2.68
CA ASP A 330 -23.16 -7.39 -2.95
C ASP A 330 -23.10 -6.64 -4.28
N HIS A 331 -23.04 -7.41 -5.37
CA HIS A 331 -22.82 -6.91 -6.71
C HIS A 331 -23.88 -5.88 -7.11
N LYS A 332 -25.15 -6.18 -6.80
CA LYS A 332 -26.29 -5.33 -7.15
C LYS A 332 -26.24 -3.97 -6.46
N THR A 333 -26.02 -3.95 -5.13
CA THR A 333 -25.87 -2.68 -4.39
C THR A 333 -24.64 -1.92 -4.88
N TYR A 334 -23.53 -2.63 -5.15
CA TYR A 334 -22.30 -2.01 -5.66
C TYR A 334 -22.54 -1.35 -7.03
N ALA A 335 -23.19 -2.05 -7.96
CA ALA A 335 -23.56 -1.54 -9.28
C ALA A 335 -24.49 -0.32 -9.17
N ASN A 336 -25.52 -0.38 -8.31
CA ASN A 336 -26.44 0.74 -8.08
C ASN A 336 -25.72 1.99 -7.57
N LYS A 337 -24.71 1.84 -6.68
CA LYS A 337 -23.91 2.96 -6.19
C LYS A 337 -22.99 3.54 -7.26
N ILE A 338 -22.51 2.72 -8.18
CA ILE A 338 -21.79 3.20 -9.36
C ILE A 338 -22.74 4.03 -10.25
N LEU A 339 -23.91 3.49 -10.60
CA LEU A 339 -24.90 4.18 -11.43
C LEU A 339 -25.36 5.49 -10.79
N GLU A 340 -25.61 5.51 -9.47
CA GLU A 340 -25.94 6.73 -8.72
C GLU A 340 -24.88 7.83 -8.91
N LEU A 341 -23.59 7.46 -8.83
CA LEU A 341 -22.50 8.43 -9.02
C LEU A 341 -22.28 8.78 -10.51
N LEU A 342 -22.58 7.89 -11.46
CA LEU A 342 -22.52 8.21 -12.89
C LEU A 342 -23.55 9.27 -13.25
N ASP A 343 -24.76 9.19 -12.71
CA ASP A 343 -25.88 10.07 -13.04
C ASP A 343 -25.89 11.37 -12.21
N ASN A 344 -25.30 11.37 -11.00
CA ASN A 344 -25.35 12.52 -10.10
C ASN A 344 -24.01 13.26 -10.01
N CYS A 345 -23.77 14.16 -10.96
CA CYS A 345 -22.57 15.00 -11.00
C CYS A 345 -22.37 15.83 -9.72
N LYS A 346 -23.44 16.37 -9.13
CA LYS A 346 -23.37 17.18 -7.92
C LYS A 346 -22.86 16.37 -6.72
N LYS A 347 -23.43 15.17 -6.51
CA LYS A 347 -23.01 14.26 -5.44
C LYS A 347 -21.55 13.79 -5.65
N ARG A 348 -21.20 13.49 -6.90
CA ARG A 348 -19.85 13.08 -7.27
C ARG A 348 -18.82 14.15 -6.92
N ASN A 349 -19.11 15.41 -7.21
CA ASN A 349 -18.23 16.53 -6.90
C ASN A 349 -18.15 16.80 -5.38
N ASP A 350 -19.29 16.75 -4.67
CA ASP A 350 -19.33 16.91 -3.21
C ASP A 350 -18.50 15.82 -2.50
N PHE A 351 -18.64 14.57 -2.92
CA PHE A 351 -17.80 13.47 -2.41
C PHE A 351 -16.32 13.71 -2.68
N GLY A 352 -15.98 14.13 -3.89
CA GLY A 352 -14.59 14.41 -4.26
C GLY A 352 -13.94 15.50 -3.43
N GLU A 353 -14.63 16.61 -3.18
CA GLU A 353 -14.12 17.70 -2.34
C GLU A 353 -13.93 17.26 -0.88
N LYS A 354 -14.91 16.55 -0.31
CA LYS A 354 -14.80 16.02 1.05
C LYS A 354 -13.71 14.96 1.18
N ALA A 355 -13.54 14.12 0.14
CA ALA A 355 -12.46 13.14 0.06
C ALA A 355 -11.09 13.82 0.08
N ARG A 356 -10.89 14.84 -0.75
CA ARG A 356 -9.66 15.63 -0.80
C ARG A 356 -9.35 16.29 0.54
N LYS A 357 -10.34 16.90 1.18
CA LYS A 357 -10.19 17.52 2.50
C LYS A 357 -9.69 16.51 3.53
N LYS A 358 -10.28 15.30 3.58
CA LYS A 358 -9.83 14.24 4.50
C LYS A 358 -8.39 13.82 4.24
N VAL A 359 -7.97 13.76 2.96
CA VAL A 359 -6.57 13.45 2.62
C VAL A 359 -5.62 14.54 3.11
N GLU A 360 -5.97 15.81 2.94
CA GLU A 360 -5.17 16.95 3.42
C GLU A 360 -5.00 16.94 4.94
N GLU A 361 -6.06 16.58 5.68
CA GLU A 361 -6.06 16.59 7.14
C GLU A 361 -5.40 15.37 7.79
N ILE A 362 -5.38 14.20 7.11
CA ILE A 362 -4.97 12.93 7.74
C ILE A 362 -3.82 12.27 7.01
N PHE A 363 -3.83 12.28 5.66
CA PHE A 363 -2.93 11.47 4.82
C PHE A 363 -1.88 12.30 4.11
N SER A 364 -1.79 13.62 4.33
CA SER A 364 -0.71 14.43 3.78
C SER A 364 0.63 13.93 4.31
N ILE A 365 1.63 13.85 3.45
CA ILE A 365 2.94 13.30 3.81
C ILE A 365 3.63 14.14 4.90
N GLU A 366 3.38 15.45 4.94
CA GLU A 366 3.93 16.36 5.94
C GLU A 366 3.41 16.00 7.34
N ILE A 367 2.10 15.75 7.48
CA ILE A 367 1.47 15.35 8.74
C ILE A 367 1.99 13.97 9.16
N VAL A 368 2.00 13.03 8.22
CA VAL A 368 2.45 11.64 8.47
C VAL A 368 3.93 11.60 8.85
N ALA A 369 4.79 12.37 8.21
CA ALA A 369 6.21 12.44 8.55
C ALA A 369 6.42 12.98 9.96
N LYS A 370 5.70 14.06 10.33
CA LYS A 370 5.74 14.60 11.70
C LYS A 370 5.33 13.57 12.73
N GLN A 371 4.23 12.84 12.50
CA GLN A 371 3.77 11.78 13.40
C GLN A 371 4.80 10.64 13.56
N ASN A 372 5.48 10.24 12.48
CA ASN A 372 6.56 9.25 12.54
C ASN A 372 7.75 9.78 13.36
N VAL A 373 8.21 11.03 13.10
CA VAL A 373 9.31 11.66 13.84
C VAL A 373 9.00 11.77 15.33
N ASP A 374 7.80 12.20 15.71
CA ASP A 374 7.38 12.29 17.11
C ASP A 374 7.38 10.92 17.79
N TYR A 375 7.01 9.87 17.07
CA TYR A 375 7.08 8.52 17.59
C TYR A 375 8.51 8.02 17.72
N TYR A 376 9.38 8.28 16.74
CA TYR A 376 10.80 7.89 16.82
C TYR A 376 11.52 8.56 17.98
N LYS A 377 11.26 9.84 18.26
CA LYS A 377 11.78 10.55 19.43
C LYS A 377 11.40 9.84 20.73
N LYS A 378 10.11 9.48 20.89
CA LYS A 378 9.64 8.73 22.07
C LYS A 378 10.32 7.37 22.23
N VAL A 379 10.63 6.66 21.14
CA VAL A 379 11.33 5.38 21.19
C VAL A 379 12.80 5.57 21.59
N LEU A 380 13.45 6.61 21.07
CA LEU A 380 14.85 6.95 21.44
C LEU A 380 14.98 7.35 22.92
N GLU A 381 14.03 8.13 23.45
CA GLU A 381 14.01 8.55 24.86
C GLU A 381 13.87 7.38 25.82
N ARG A 382 13.11 6.34 25.48
CA ARG A 382 12.92 5.14 26.31
C ARG A 382 14.16 4.24 26.40
N LYS A 383 15.13 4.43 25.50
CA LYS A 383 16.34 3.60 25.43
C LYS A 383 17.58 4.30 25.96
N LYS A 384 17.49 5.58 26.30
CA LYS A 384 18.48 6.31 27.09
C LYS A 384 18.30 5.97 28.57
#